data_27d26bad5fe0e23d8209c52a0ff4c70e
#
_entry.id   27d26bad5fe0e23d8209c52a0ff4c70e
#
_cell.length_a   1.000
_cell.length_b   1.000
_cell.length_c   1.000
_cell.angle_alpha   90.00
_cell.angle_beta   90.00
_cell.angle_gamma   90.00
#
_symmetry.space_group_name_H-M   'P 1'
#
loop_
_entity.id
_entity.type
_entity.pdbx_description
1 polymer ?
#
loop_
_entity_poly.entity_id
_entity_poly.type
_entity_poly.pdbx_seq_one_letter_code
_entity_poly.pdbx_strand_id
1 'polypeptide(L)'
;MIVKAVRVKMRTNDITAAALADTMSRFNAACNALSQTAWETQTFRAFDLHKVAYHHTRVEFSLPAQLTVRAIAKVCDTYKTDRSQCHTFGPRGAVVFDARCFKMKGVSSAFLTTTQGRHLFSLAHGGKQREQLSQGTTGEADLLFVDGNYYLSIAVKFPDPPKADTSGGVLGVDMGIVELATDSEGQSFSGAVVKAVRCRVREHRRQVQKKRSRSAFKRLQKINRRASRFTRDVNHCISKSLVLKAKVLQKALALEDLSGIRERASGFNKTMRWQMGNWAFADLAAKIVYKAAEAGLPVVFVDPRNTSRTCSVCGHCDKANRKSQASFQCLSCGFCANADKNAAKNIEARAELSDSLMFRSNPALFA
;
A
#
# COMPACT_ATOMS: atom_id res chain seq x y z
N MET A 1 -0.38 -14.44 12.06
CA MET A 1 -0.36 -13.15 12.82
C MET A 1 -0.48 -11.98 11.86
N ILE A 2 -1.40 -11.07 12.12
CA ILE A 2 -1.59 -9.85 11.33
C ILE A 2 -0.66 -8.75 11.84
N VAL A 3 0.07 -8.08 10.94
CA VAL A 3 0.93 -6.95 11.28
C VAL A 3 0.34 -5.67 10.70
N LYS A 4 0.16 -4.65 11.54
CA LYS A 4 -0.34 -3.32 11.13
C LYS A 4 0.68 -2.25 11.44
N ALA A 5 0.87 -1.31 10.51
CA ALA A 5 1.65 -0.12 10.74
C ALA A 5 0.78 0.97 11.40
N VAL A 6 0.99 1.22 12.68
CA VAL A 6 0.27 2.26 13.44
C VAL A 6 1.12 3.53 13.46
N ARG A 7 0.68 4.55 12.69
CA ARG A 7 1.40 5.82 12.62
C ARG A 7 0.88 6.80 13.68
N VAL A 8 1.77 7.27 14.54
CA VAL A 8 1.49 8.25 15.60
C VAL A 8 2.38 9.47 15.45
N LYS A 9 1.86 10.66 15.75
CA LYS A 9 2.63 11.90 15.75
C LYS A 9 3.44 11.99 17.04
N MET A 10 4.70 12.39 16.93
CA MET A 10 5.55 12.68 18.09
C MET A 10 5.37 14.15 18.53
N ARG A 11 5.32 14.38 19.82
CA ARG A 11 5.43 15.73 20.40
C ARG A 11 6.90 16.00 20.68
N THR A 12 7.44 17.03 20.08
CA THR A 12 8.84 17.42 20.19
C THR A 12 8.94 18.86 20.65
N ASN A 13 9.95 19.18 21.45
CA ASN A 13 10.48 20.52 21.68
C ASN A 13 11.71 20.74 20.78
N ASP A 14 12.32 21.91 20.82
CA ASP A 14 13.46 22.26 19.96
C ASP A 14 14.66 21.31 20.17
N ILE A 15 14.95 20.91 21.40
CA ILE A 15 16.07 20.02 21.75
C ILE A 15 15.84 18.63 21.15
N THR A 16 14.67 18.04 21.40
CA THR A 16 14.33 16.70 20.90
C THR A 16 14.12 16.68 19.39
N ALA A 17 13.61 17.77 18.80
CA ALA A 17 13.50 17.92 17.36
C ALA A 17 14.89 17.99 16.68
N ALA A 18 15.85 18.73 17.29
CA ALA A 18 17.21 18.80 16.82
C ALA A 18 17.91 17.44 16.89
N ALA A 19 17.73 16.68 18.00
CA ALA A 19 18.28 15.32 18.15
C ALA A 19 17.74 14.35 17.10
N LEU A 20 16.43 14.40 16.79
CA LEU A 20 15.83 13.60 15.72
C LEU A 20 16.34 14.02 14.33
N ALA A 21 16.47 15.31 14.06
CA ALA A 21 16.97 15.82 12.80
C ALA A 21 18.42 15.39 12.55
N ASP A 22 19.30 15.51 13.56
CA ASP A 22 20.69 15.08 13.50
C ASP A 22 20.77 13.57 13.28
N THR A 23 20.00 12.78 14.04
CA THR A 23 19.94 11.32 13.88
C THR A 23 19.52 10.94 12.45
N MET A 24 18.46 11.56 11.90
CA MET A 24 18.01 11.28 10.53
C MET A 24 19.07 11.64 9.50
N SER A 25 19.73 12.79 9.66
CA SER A 25 20.76 13.26 8.74
C SER A 25 21.97 12.32 8.71
N ARG A 26 22.53 12.01 9.88
CA ARG A 26 23.71 11.12 10.00
C ARG A 26 23.38 9.68 9.57
N PHE A 27 22.21 9.16 9.96
CA PHE A 27 21.78 7.82 9.55
C PHE A 27 21.68 7.69 8.02
N ASN A 28 21.06 8.65 7.35
CA ASN A 28 20.91 8.59 5.90
C ASN A 28 22.23 8.93 5.15
N ALA A 29 23.11 9.75 5.73
CA ALA A 29 24.46 9.94 5.22
C ALA A 29 25.28 8.63 5.30
N ALA A 30 25.21 7.93 6.44
CA ALA A 30 25.79 6.60 6.59
C ALA A 30 25.20 5.58 5.60
N CYS A 31 23.87 5.60 5.36
CA CYS A 31 23.26 4.77 4.32
C CYS A 31 23.82 5.07 2.93
N ASN A 32 24.14 6.33 2.61
CA ASN A 32 24.76 6.69 1.31
C ASN A 32 26.19 6.14 1.19
N ALA A 33 27.02 6.30 2.21
CA ALA A 33 28.37 5.73 2.21
C ALA A 33 28.34 4.20 2.11
N LEU A 34 27.49 3.54 2.90
CA LEU A 34 27.28 2.09 2.85
C LEU A 34 26.76 1.62 1.50
N SER A 35 25.87 2.38 0.86
CA SER A 35 25.35 2.07 -0.46
C SER A 35 26.45 2.15 -1.54
N GLN A 36 27.30 3.16 -1.45
CA GLN A 36 28.45 3.29 -2.35
C GLN A 36 29.43 2.13 -2.16
N THR A 37 29.82 1.82 -0.92
CA THR A 37 30.69 0.67 -0.60
C THR A 37 30.09 -0.63 -1.12
N ALA A 38 28.79 -0.88 -0.84
CA ALA A 38 28.10 -2.09 -1.31
C ALA A 38 28.09 -2.20 -2.84
N TRP A 39 27.92 -1.08 -3.54
CA TRP A 39 27.92 -1.02 -4.99
C TRP A 39 29.30 -1.27 -5.59
N GLU A 40 30.34 -0.62 -5.06
CA GLU A 40 31.72 -0.76 -5.52
C GLU A 40 32.27 -2.17 -5.26
N THR A 41 31.97 -2.74 -4.09
CA THR A 41 32.44 -4.09 -3.71
C THR A 41 31.49 -5.23 -4.12
N GLN A 42 30.34 -4.92 -4.74
CA GLN A 42 29.28 -5.87 -5.09
C GLN A 42 28.81 -6.72 -3.89
N THR A 43 28.84 -6.11 -2.70
CA THR A 43 28.53 -6.77 -1.41
C THR A 43 27.16 -6.36 -0.92
N PHE A 44 26.13 -7.17 -1.23
CA PHE A 44 24.71 -6.85 -0.94
C PHE A 44 24.12 -7.64 0.23
N ARG A 45 24.89 -8.52 0.87
CA ARG A 45 24.45 -9.28 2.06
C ARG A 45 24.82 -8.50 3.32
N ALA A 46 23.87 -8.40 4.26
CA ALA A 46 24.08 -7.61 5.48
C ALA A 46 25.26 -8.08 6.31
N PHE A 47 25.49 -9.39 6.41
CA PHE A 47 26.63 -9.96 7.14
C PHE A 47 27.98 -9.58 6.53
N ASP A 48 28.08 -9.63 5.22
CA ASP A 48 29.34 -9.33 4.54
C ASP A 48 29.62 -7.82 4.55
N LEU A 49 28.63 -6.98 4.28
CA LEU A 49 28.75 -5.54 4.36
C LEU A 49 29.08 -5.07 5.80
N HIS A 50 28.53 -5.75 6.80
CA HIS A 50 28.86 -5.47 8.22
C HIS A 50 30.33 -5.67 8.50
N LYS A 51 30.94 -6.77 8.04
CA LYS A 51 32.40 -7.02 8.23
C LYS A 51 33.27 -5.94 7.64
N VAL A 52 32.92 -5.45 6.46
CA VAL A 52 33.73 -4.48 5.69
C VAL A 52 33.54 -3.05 6.20
N ALA A 53 32.31 -2.64 6.52
CA ALA A 53 31.99 -1.22 6.66
C ALA A 53 31.54 -0.78 8.05
N TYR A 54 31.20 -1.71 8.98
CA TYR A 54 30.59 -1.35 10.26
C TYR A 54 31.40 -0.37 11.11
N HIS A 55 32.69 -0.69 11.36
CA HIS A 55 33.52 0.10 12.25
C HIS A 55 33.77 1.50 11.69
N HIS A 56 34.13 1.59 10.43
CA HIS A 56 34.37 2.87 9.73
C HIS A 56 33.09 3.73 9.75
N THR A 57 31.96 3.18 9.31
CA THR A 57 30.68 3.91 9.28
C THR A 57 30.26 4.39 10.68
N ARG A 58 30.44 3.57 11.71
CA ARG A 58 30.07 3.94 13.07
C ARG A 58 30.87 5.14 13.58
N VAL A 59 32.17 5.18 13.32
CA VAL A 59 33.07 6.27 13.76
C VAL A 59 32.82 7.52 12.93
N GLU A 60 32.82 7.40 11.62
CA GLU A 60 32.67 8.53 10.69
C GLU A 60 31.38 9.33 10.91
N PHE A 61 30.25 8.61 11.05
CA PHE A 61 28.93 9.25 11.24
C PHE A 61 28.52 9.40 12.71
N SER A 62 29.38 8.98 13.66
CA SER A 62 29.11 9.01 15.10
C SER A 62 27.75 8.38 15.46
N LEU A 63 27.43 7.25 14.84
CA LEU A 63 26.17 6.55 15.05
C LEU A 63 26.24 5.60 16.25
N PRO A 64 25.16 5.48 17.06
CA PRO A 64 24.99 4.40 17.99
C PRO A 64 25.10 3.03 17.31
N ALA A 65 25.72 2.06 17.98
CA ALA A 65 26.01 0.73 17.42
C ALA A 65 24.81 0.10 16.70
N GLN A 66 23.64 0.09 17.33
CA GLN A 66 22.46 -0.52 16.76
C GLN A 66 21.90 0.25 15.55
N LEU A 67 22.01 1.58 15.54
CA LEU A 67 21.60 2.37 14.38
C LEU A 67 22.51 2.12 13.17
N THR A 68 23.82 1.87 13.40
CA THR A 68 24.75 1.47 12.32
C THR A 68 24.34 0.11 11.73
N VAL A 69 24.00 -0.88 12.58
CA VAL A 69 23.48 -2.18 12.13
C VAL A 69 22.19 -2.01 11.31
N ARG A 70 21.27 -1.14 11.76
CA ARG A 70 20.02 -0.87 11.03
C ARG A 70 20.25 -0.11 9.71
N ALA A 71 21.29 0.74 9.61
CA ALA A 71 21.67 1.38 8.36
C ALA A 71 22.17 0.35 7.33
N ILE A 72 23.03 -0.58 7.76
CA ILE A 72 23.52 -1.69 6.93
C ILE A 72 22.32 -2.54 6.43
N ALA A 73 21.42 -2.93 7.33
CA ALA A 73 20.24 -3.73 6.97
C ALA A 73 19.37 -2.99 5.95
N LYS A 74 19.08 -1.70 6.16
CA LYS A 74 18.28 -0.88 5.25
C LYS A 74 18.88 -0.80 3.85
N VAL A 75 20.19 -0.62 3.74
CA VAL A 75 20.89 -0.58 2.44
C VAL A 75 20.78 -1.93 1.74
N CYS A 76 21.07 -3.02 2.45
CA CYS A 76 20.97 -4.37 1.88
C CYS A 76 19.55 -4.73 1.45
N ASP A 77 18.52 -4.33 2.22
CA ASP A 77 17.12 -4.55 1.86
C ASP A 77 16.73 -3.77 0.58
N THR A 78 17.28 -2.56 0.39
CA THR A 78 17.09 -1.81 -0.86
C THR A 78 17.66 -2.56 -2.06
N TYR A 79 18.86 -3.13 -1.94
CA TYR A 79 19.48 -3.92 -3.00
C TYR A 79 18.85 -5.31 -3.23
N LYS A 80 18.05 -5.82 -2.30
CA LYS A 80 17.20 -7.01 -2.56
C LYS A 80 16.12 -6.72 -3.60
N THR A 81 15.61 -5.48 -3.61
CA THR A 81 14.54 -5.06 -4.51
C THR A 81 15.07 -4.62 -5.87
N ASP A 82 16.15 -3.83 -5.89
CA ASP A 82 16.73 -3.30 -7.13
C ASP A 82 18.26 -3.25 -7.03
N ARG A 83 18.94 -3.89 -7.98
CA ARG A 83 20.40 -3.91 -8.13
C ARG A 83 20.88 -3.24 -9.43
N SER A 84 20.01 -2.51 -10.10
CA SER A 84 20.34 -1.90 -11.40
C SER A 84 21.15 -0.61 -11.27
N GLN A 85 21.18 0.01 -10.09
CA GLN A 85 21.80 1.30 -9.85
C GLN A 85 22.29 1.45 -8.40
N CYS A 86 23.25 2.36 -8.18
CA CYS A 86 23.62 2.78 -6.83
C CYS A 86 22.49 3.62 -6.22
N HIS A 87 22.03 3.23 -5.03
CA HIS A 87 20.91 3.90 -4.36
C HIS A 87 21.37 5.05 -3.48
N THR A 88 20.57 6.13 -3.45
CA THR A 88 20.78 7.30 -2.60
C THR A 88 19.64 7.54 -1.64
N PHE A 89 19.96 7.96 -0.41
CA PHE A 89 19.01 8.20 0.67
C PHE A 89 18.98 9.70 1.01
N GLY A 90 17.80 10.29 0.97
CA GLY A 90 17.64 11.71 1.32
C GLY A 90 17.89 11.96 2.82
N PRO A 91 18.37 13.15 3.22
CA PRO A 91 18.76 13.44 4.61
C PRO A 91 17.59 13.34 5.61
N ARG A 92 16.35 13.38 5.14
CA ARG A 92 15.12 13.18 5.92
C ARG A 92 14.41 11.87 5.57
N GLY A 93 15.16 10.89 5.05
CA GLY A 93 14.67 9.53 4.83
C GLY A 93 14.29 8.84 6.14
N ALA A 94 13.42 7.84 6.09
CA ALA A 94 13.02 7.08 7.28
C ALA A 94 14.22 6.46 8.00
N VAL A 95 14.17 6.43 9.34
CA VAL A 95 15.14 5.72 10.19
C VAL A 95 14.44 4.55 10.83
N VAL A 96 14.99 3.35 10.64
CA VAL A 96 14.43 2.10 11.17
C VAL A 96 14.98 1.83 12.56
N PHE A 97 14.09 1.59 13.51
CA PHE A 97 14.41 1.25 14.90
C PHE A 97 13.89 -0.15 15.24
N ASP A 98 14.73 -0.98 15.80
CA ASP A 98 14.34 -2.27 16.36
C ASP A 98 14.18 -2.19 17.89
N ALA A 99 13.87 -3.33 18.54
CA ALA A 99 13.62 -3.40 19.98
C ALA A 99 14.82 -2.96 20.87
N ARG A 100 16.05 -2.92 20.33
CA ARG A 100 17.25 -2.46 21.06
C ARG A 100 17.33 -0.94 21.13
N CYS A 101 16.83 -0.25 20.12
CA CYS A 101 16.89 1.20 20.01
C CYS A 101 15.52 1.90 20.09
N PHE A 102 14.43 1.12 20.15
CA PHE A 102 13.05 1.59 20.35
C PHE A 102 12.35 0.76 21.43
N LYS A 103 11.61 1.43 22.33
CA LYS A 103 10.76 0.75 23.31
C LYS A 103 9.55 1.62 23.65
N MET A 104 8.36 1.07 23.58
CA MET A 104 7.16 1.73 24.10
C MET A 104 7.20 1.85 25.61
N LYS A 105 6.72 3.00 26.16
CA LYS A 105 6.40 3.20 27.56
C LYS A 105 4.90 3.49 27.68
N GLY A 106 4.14 2.42 27.92
CA GLY A 106 2.68 2.46 27.80
C GLY A 106 2.27 2.75 26.35
N VAL A 107 1.05 3.28 26.14
CA VAL A 107 0.51 3.56 24.80
C VAL A 107 0.81 4.98 24.29
N SER A 108 1.25 5.88 25.17
CA SER A 108 1.36 7.31 24.87
C SER A 108 2.79 7.84 24.87
N SER A 109 3.80 7.00 25.08
CA SER A 109 5.19 7.42 25.08
C SER A 109 6.11 6.33 24.54
N ALA A 110 7.25 6.72 23.99
CA ALA A 110 8.27 5.80 23.49
C ALA A 110 9.67 6.33 23.76
N PHE A 111 10.59 5.41 24.10
CA PHE A 111 12.02 5.68 24.11
C PHE A 111 12.61 5.42 22.73
N LEU A 112 13.42 6.35 22.24
CA LEU A 112 14.25 6.18 21.04
C LEU A 112 15.71 6.51 21.36
N THR A 113 16.61 5.72 20.80
CA THR A 113 18.04 6.01 20.81
C THR A 113 18.34 6.96 19.65
N THR A 114 18.90 8.12 19.98
CA THR A 114 19.35 9.13 19.02
C THR A 114 20.87 9.25 19.03
N THR A 115 21.45 10.05 18.16
CA THR A 115 22.88 10.41 18.19
C THR A 115 23.29 11.18 19.45
N GLN A 116 22.30 11.75 20.18
CA GLN A 116 22.52 12.49 21.44
C GLN A 116 22.06 11.70 22.68
N GLY A 117 21.94 10.39 22.57
CA GLY A 117 21.50 9.53 23.66
C GLY A 117 20.05 9.03 23.51
N ARG A 118 19.53 8.46 24.58
CA ARG A 118 18.19 7.87 24.61
C ARG A 118 17.19 8.86 25.20
N HIS A 119 16.18 9.24 24.41
CA HIS A 119 15.15 10.20 24.79
C HIS A 119 13.78 9.56 24.88
N LEU A 120 12.96 10.09 25.79
CA LEU A 120 11.54 9.75 25.91
C LEU A 120 10.70 10.77 25.12
N PHE A 121 9.87 10.28 24.22
CA PHE A 121 8.98 11.09 23.41
C PHE A 121 7.53 10.80 23.75
N SER A 122 6.73 11.85 23.93
CA SER A 122 5.28 11.74 24.03
C SER A 122 4.66 11.58 22.63
N LEU A 123 3.67 10.72 22.55
CA LEU A 123 2.97 10.37 21.28
C LEU A 123 1.55 10.94 21.32
N ALA A 124 1.17 11.62 20.23
CA ALA A 124 -0.20 12.07 20.02
C ALA A 124 -0.92 11.07 19.10
N HIS A 125 -1.97 10.46 19.59
CA HIS A 125 -2.78 9.47 18.89
C HIS A 125 -4.27 9.70 19.09
N GLY A 126 -5.09 9.26 18.13
CA GLY A 126 -6.54 9.17 18.27
C GLY A 126 -6.97 7.87 18.96
N GLY A 127 -8.27 7.73 19.21
CA GLY A 127 -8.85 6.56 19.90
C GLY A 127 -8.49 5.23 19.23
N LYS A 128 -8.62 5.14 17.91
CA LYS A 128 -8.29 3.92 17.15
C LYS A 128 -6.81 3.52 17.27
N GLN A 129 -5.90 4.49 17.18
CA GLN A 129 -4.46 4.21 17.33
C GLN A 129 -4.12 3.76 18.76
N ARG A 130 -4.75 4.39 19.76
CA ARG A 130 -4.62 4.00 21.17
C ARG A 130 -5.06 2.56 21.40
N GLU A 131 -6.23 2.20 20.88
CA GLU A 131 -6.77 0.84 20.94
C GLU A 131 -5.81 -0.17 20.30
N GLN A 132 -5.33 0.12 19.08
CA GLN A 132 -4.38 -0.76 18.38
C GLN A 132 -3.07 -0.96 19.16
N LEU A 133 -2.52 0.12 19.76
CA LEU A 133 -1.30 0.03 20.55
C LEU A 133 -1.49 -0.68 21.89
N SER A 134 -2.70 -0.69 22.45
CA SER A 134 -3.01 -1.39 23.71
C SER A 134 -3.29 -2.88 23.53
N GLN A 135 -3.84 -3.27 22.37
CA GLN A 135 -4.25 -4.66 22.10
C GLN A 135 -3.17 -5.49 21.41
N GLY A 136 -2.25 -4.86 20.70
CA GLY A 136 -1.24 -5.57 19.92
C GLY A 136 0.15 -5.53 20.55
N THR A 137 1.01 -6.44 20.10
CA THR A 137 2.43 -6.46 20.49
C THR A 137 3.24 -5.57 19.55
N THR A 138 3.90 -4.56 20.11
CA THR A 138 4.73 -3.62 19.33
C THR A 138 6.06 -4.29 18.92
N GLY A 139 6.43 -4.10 17.64
CA GLY A 139 7.69 -4.56 17.07
C GLY A 139 8.63 -3.40 16.71
N GLU A 140 9.15 -3.41 15.49
CA GLU A 140 9.99 -2.33 14.94
C GLU A 140 9.20 -1.04 14.70
N ALA A 141 9.90 0.07 14.60
CA ALA A 141 9.29 1.37 14.30
C ALA A 141 10.15 2.18 13.33
N ASP A 142 9.49 2.89 12.41
CA ASP A 142 10.13 3.83 11.51
C ASP A 142 9.90 5.26 11.98
N LEU A 143 10.97 6.03 12.13
CA LEU A 143 10.90 7.47 12.32
C LEU A 143 10.71 8.15 10.95
N LEU A 144 9.66 8.93 10.82
CA LEU A 144 9.30 9.66 9.61
C LEU A 144 9.24 11.15 9.87
N PHE A 145 9.67 11.96 8.90
CA PHE A 145 9.49 13.41 8.92
C PHE A 145 8.60 13.83 7.75
N VAL A 146 7.41 14.31 8.07
CA VAL A 146 6.38 14.68 7.07
C VAL A 146 5.78 16.04 7.42
N ASP A 147 5.80 16.98 6.48
CA ASP A 147 5.19 18.31 6.61
C ASP A 147 5.58 19.05 7.91
N GLY A 148 6.89 19.00 8.27
CA GLY A 148 7.42 19.69 9.44
C GLY A 148 7.18 18.96 10.78
N ASN A 149 6.63 17.74 10.77
CA ASN A 149 6.34 16.99 11.98
C ASN A 149 7.02 15.60 11.94
N TYR A 150 7.37 15.11 13.11
CA TYR A 150 7.90 13.76 13.31
C TYR A 150 6.77 12.77 13.62
N TYR A 151 6.87 11.59 13.05
CA TYR A 151 5.94 10.48 13.27
C TYR A 151 6.72 9.20 13.53
N LEU A 152 6.16 8.33 14.36
CA LEU A 152 6.55 6.92 14.44
C LEU A 152 5.52 6.08 13.72
N SER A 153 5.98 5.22 12.81
CA SER A 153 5.19 4.16 12.19
C SER A 153 5.58 2.85 12.87
N ILE A 154 4.77 2.40 13.82
CA ILE A 154 5.08 1.28 14.69
C ILE A 154 4.43 0.02 14.10
N ALA A 155 5.22 -1.03 13.88
CA ALA A 155 4.70 -2.35 13.50
C ALA A 155 4.05 -2.99 14.74
N VAL A 156 2.75 -3.21 14.68
CA VAL A 156 1.97 -3.83 15.76
C VAL A 156 1.43 -5.17 15.29
N LYS A 157 1.75 -6.22 16.03
CA LYS A 157 1.35 -7.60 15.75
C LYS A 157 0.08 -7.94 16.52
N PHE A 158 -0.89 -8.53 15.82
CA PHE A 158 -2.14 -9.03 16.39
C PHE A 158 -2.26 -10.53 16.17
N PRO A 159 -2.96 -11.27 17.02
CA PRO A 159 -3.33 -12.65 16.73
C PRO A 159 -4.18 -12.70 15.46
N ASP A 160 -4.14 -13.82 14.76
CA ASP A 160 -5.05 -14.04 13.63
C ASP A 160 -6.49 -14.08 14.16
N PRO A 161 -7.43 -13.42 13.49
CA PRO A 161 -8.85 -13.53 13.85
C PRO A 161 -9.33 -14.95 13.57
N PRO A 162 -10.39 -15.39 14.25
CA PRO A 162 -11.04 -16.64 13.88
C PRO A 162 -11.48 -16.59 12.41
N LYS A 163 -11.39 -17.73 11.73
CA LYS A 163 -11.90 -17.85 10.35
C LYS A 163 -13.37 -17.54 10.33
N ALA A 164 -13.79 -16.64 9.45
CA ALA A 164 -15.19 -16.33 9.27
C ALA A 164 -15.89 -17.49 8.54
N ASP A 165 -17.16 -17.65 8.82
CA ASP A 165 -18.03 -18.55 8.06
C ASP A 165 -18.15 -18.03 6.62
N THR A 166 -18.01 -18.93 5.65
CA THR A 166 -18.11 -18.66 4.21
C THR A 166 -19.07 -19.66 3.53
N SER A 167 -20.00 -20.22 4.27
CA SER A 167 -21.01 -21.16 3.76
C SER A 167 -21.92 -20.57 2.69
N GLY A 168 -22.03 -19.24 2.62
CA GLY A 168 -22.77 -18.51 1.58
C GLY A 168 -22.09 -18.46 0.21
N GLY A 169 -20.90 -19.08 0.05
CA GLY A 169 -20.16 -19.13 -1.22
C GLY A 169 -19.17 -17.96 -1.38
N VAL A 170 -19.14 -17.39 -2.58
CA VAL A 170 -18.17 -16.35 -2.95
C VAL A 170 -18.90 -15.06 -3.37
N LEU A 171 -18.32 -13.90 -3.08
CA LEU A 171 -18.72 -12.60 -3.61
C LEU A 171 -17.67 -12.16 -4.63
N GLY A 172 -17.98 -12.25 -5.91
CA GLY A 172 -17.12 -11.77 -6.99
C GLY A 172 -17.13 -10.25 -7.08
N VAL A 173 -15.97 -9.64 -7.29
CA VAL A 173 -15.80 -8.18 -7.41
C VAL A 173 -15.03 -7.83 -8.67
N ASP A 174 -15.69 -7.19 -9.63
CA ASP A 174 -15.06 -6.56 -10.78
C ASP A 174 -14.55 -5.17 -10.42
N MET A 175 -13.30 -4.85 -10.79
CA MET A 175 -12.66 -3.55 -10.52
C MET A 175 -12.46 -2.77 -11.82
N GLY A 176 -13.18 -1.65 -11.97
CA GLY A 176 -13.20 -0.84 -13.19
C GLY A 176 -12.74 0.60 -13.03
N ILE A 177 -12.83 1.37 -14.11
CA ILE A 177 -12.50 2.81 -14.16
C ILE A 177 -13.75 3.67 -14.05
N VAL A 178 -14.85 3.24 -14.65
CA VAL A 178 -16.16 3.95 -14.64
C VAL A 178 -16.87 3.64 -13.34
N GLU A 179 -17.16 2.38 -13.12
CA GLU A 179 -17.46 1.87 -11.78
C GLU A 179 -16.14 1.38 -11.15
N LEU A 180 -15.83 1.87 -9.95
CA LEU A 180 -14.56 1.56 -9.27
C LEU A 180 -14.51 0.13 -8.78
N ALA A 181 -15.67 -0.39 -8.41
CA ALA A 181 -15.93 -1.79 -8.10
C ALA A 181 -17.41 -2.08 -8.31
N THR A 182 -17.73 -3.28 -8.79
CA THR A 182 -19.07 -3.83 -8.87
C THR A 182 -19.05 -5.26 -8.34
N ASP A 183 -19.93 -5.58 -7.41
CA ASP A 183 -20.01 -6.95 -6.88
C ASP A 183 -21.06 -7.81 -7.61
N SER A 184 -20.97 -9.12 -7.45
CA SER A 184 -21.85 -10.10 -8.08
C SER A 184 -23.33 -10.00 -7.63
N GLU A 185 -23.59 -9.38 -6.47
CA GLU A 185 -24.94 -9.06 -6.01
C GLU A 185 -25.50 -7.77 -6.65
N GLY A 186 -24.67 -7.02 -7.42
CA GLY A 186 -25.08 -5.85 -8.19
C GLY A 186 -24.88 -4.51 -7.49
N GLN A 187 -24.17 -4.46 -6.36
CA GLN A 187 -23.75 -3.17 -5.78
C GLN A 187 -22.58 -2.60 -6.58
N SER A 188 -22.72 -1.35 -7.01
CA SER A 188 -21.67 -0.62 -7.75
C SER A 188 -21.18 0.60 -6.97
N PHE A 189 -19.92 0.94 -7.17
CA PHE A 189 -19.28 2.12 -6.60
C PHE A 189 -18.80 3.03 -7.73
N SER A 190 -19.55 4.11 -7.98
CA SER A 190 -19.28 4.98 -9.11
C SER A 190 -17.96 5.73 -9.01
N GLY A 191 -17.21 5.75 -10.11
CA GLY A 191 -15.98 6.52 -10.28
C GLY A 191 -16.19 7.99 -10.67
N ALA A 192 -17.41 8.46 -10.88
CA ALA A 192 -17.71 9.78 -11.41
C ALA A 192 -17.06 10.90 -10.57
N VAL A 193 -17.19 10.86 -9.24
CA VAL A 193 -16.60 11.86 -8.34
C VAL A 193 -15.08 11.82 -8.40
N VAL A 194 -14.48 10.63 -8.41
CA VAL A 194 -13.02 10.45 -8.50
C VAL A 194 -12.50 11.00 -9.84
N LYS A 195 -13.19 10.73 -10.94
CA LYS A 195 -12.88 11.25 -12.27
C LYS A 195 -12.94 12.79 -12.27
N ALA A 196 -14.00 13.38 -11.74
CA ALA A 196 -14.16 14.84 -11.66
C ALA A 196 -13.03 15.51 -10.86
N VAL A 197 -12.69 14.96 -9.68
CA VAL A 197 -11.58 15.46 -8.86
C VAL A 197 -10.25 15.34 -9.59
N ARG A 198 -9.98 14.23 -10.28
CA ARG A 198 -8.75 14.02 -11.05
C ARG A 198 -8.62 14.96 -12.23
N CYS A 199 -9.70 15.21 -12.96
CA CYS A 199 -9.71 16.19 -14.06
C CYS A 199 -9.38 17.59 -13.53
N ARG A 200 -9.99 18.01 -12.43
CA ARG A 200 -9.71 19.31 -11.78
C ARG A 200 -8.26 19.40 -11.30
N VAL A 201 -7.74 18.35 -10.66
CA VAL A 201 -6.34 18.27 -10.24
C VAL A 201 -5.38 18.35 -11.41
N ARG A 202 -5.67 17.64 -12.53
CA ARG A 202 -4.85 17.67 -13.75
C ARG A 202 -4.76 19.08 -14.32
N GLU A 203 -5.90 19.78 -14.45
CA GLU A 203 -5.90 21.15 -14.98
C GLU A 203 -5.16 22.11 -14.04
N HIS A 204 -5.40 22.05 -12.75
CA HIS A 204 -4.68 22.85 -11.77
C HIS A 204 -3.16 22.60 -11.81
N ARG A 205 -2.73 21.34 -11.92
CA ARG A 205 -1.31 21.00 -12.10
C ARG A 205 -0.73 21.63 -13.35
N ARG A 206 -1.44 21.54 -14.50
CA ARG A 206 -1.01 22.13 -15.76
C ARG A 206 -0.77 23.65 -15.64
N GLN A 207 -1.68 24.37 -14.99
CA GLN A 207 -1.57 25.80 -14.76
C GLN A 207 -0.39 26.16 -13.83
N VAL A 208 -0.20 25.40 -12.74
CA VAL A 208 0.89 25.65 -11.78
C VAL A 208 2.25 25.30 -12.40
N GLN A 209 2.33 24.23 -13.22
CA GLN A 209 3.58 23.83 -13.89
C GLN A 209 4.11 24.88 -14.88
N LYS A 210 3.20 25.64 -15.53
CA LYS A 210 3.60 26.72 -16.45
C LYS A 210 4.44 27.83 -15.76
N LYS A 211 4.25 28.01 -14.45
CA LYS A 211 4.92 29.07 -13.69
C LYS A 211 6.39 28.81 -13.39
N ARG A 212 6.89 27.57 -13.48
CA ARG A 212 8.29 27.14 -13.32
C ARG A 212 9.04 27.69 -12.10
N SER A 213 8.35 28.15 -11.07
CA SER A 213 8.94 28.75 -9.87
C SER A 213 9.07 27.73 -8.72
N ARG A 214 9.98 28.02 -7.75
CA ARG A 214 10.15 27.20 -6.54
C ARG A 214 8.85 27.09 -5.71
N SER A 215 8.06 28.18 -5.65
CA SER A 215 6.75 28.20 -5.00
C SER A 215 5.73 27.33 -5.73
N ALA A 216 5.75 27.34 -7.08
CA ALA A 216 4.92 26.48 -7.90
C ALA A 216 5.24 24.98 -7.64
N PHE A 217 6.52 24.62 -7.53
CA PHE A 217 6.91 23.25 -7.19
C PHE A 217 6.38 22.80 -5.82
N LYS A 218 6.52 23.63 -4.79
CA LYS A 218 5.94 23.34 -3.45
C LYS A 218 4.40 23.20 -3.52
N ARG A 219 3.72 24.01 -4.33
CA ARG A 219 2.28 23.92 -4.54
C ARG A 219 1.88 22.64 -5.25
N LEU A 220 2.63 22.18 -6.27
CA LEU A 220 2.43 20.92 -6.95
C LEU A 220 2.51 19.71 -5.99
N GLN A 221 3.48 19.71 -5.09
CA GLN A 221 3.59 18.66 -4.07
C GLN A 221 2.34 18.61 -3.17
N LYS A 222 1.83 19.77 -2.71
CA LYS A 222 0.59 19.84 -1.90
C LYS A 222 -0.62 19.32 -2.65
N ILE A 223 -0.78 19.69 -3.93
CA ILE A 223 -1.87 19.24 -4.81
C ILE A 223 -1.82 17.71 -4.96
N ASN A 224 -0.64 17.15 -5.26
CA ASN A 224 -0.46 15.70 -5.43
C ASN A 224 -0.80 14.93 -4.15
N ARG A 225 -0.32 15.39 -3.00
CA ARG A 225 -0.60 14.77 -1.69
C ARG A 225 -2.10 14.80 -1.36
N ARG A 226 -2.80 15.89 -1.67
CA ARG A 226 -4.25 15.99 -1.47
C ARG A 226 -5.01 15.01 -2.35
N ALA A 227 -4.64 14.91 -3.62
CA ALA A 227 -5.24 13.97 -4.57
C ALA A 227 -5.02 12.51 -4.15
N SER A 228 -3.80 12.16 -3.72
CA SER A 228 -3.49 10.82 -3.22
C SER A 228 -4.29 10.47 -1.96
N ARG A 229 -4.41 11.40 -1.00
CA ARG A 229 -5.22 11.19 0.20
C ARG A 229 -6.68 10.94 -0.13
N PHE A 230 -7.26 11.75 -1.03
CA PHE A 230 -8.63 11.57 -1.49
C PHE A 230 -8.87 10.20 -2.13
N THR A 231 -8.01 9.79 -3.07
CA THR A 231 -8.13 8.45 -3.70
C THR A 231 -8.00 7.32 -2.68
N ARG A 232 -7.07 7.45 -1.73
CA ARG A 232 -6.90 6.48 -0.65
C ARG A 232 -8.12 6.38 0.25
N ASP A 233 -8.75 7.49 0.58
CA ASP A 233 -9.97 7.55 1.38
C ASP A 233 -11.13 6.84 0.67
N VAL A 234 -11.37 7.14 -0.61
CA VAL A 234 -12.36 6.43 -1.42
C VAL A 234 -12.12 4.91 -1.42
N ASN A 235 -10.88 4.48 -1.65
CA ASN A 235 -10.54 3.05 -1.62
C ASN A 235 -10.76 2.43 -0.22
N HIS A 236 -10.53 3.19 0.85
CA HIS A 236 -10.85 2.74 2.21
C HIS A 236 -12.36 2.54 2.43
N CYS A 237 -13.19 3.44 1.90
CA CYS A 237 -14.65 3.34 1.98
C CYS A 237 -15.16 2.14 1.19
N ILE A 238 -14.76 1.99 -0.07
CA ILE A 238 -15.17 0.86 -0.94
C ILE A 238 -14.75 -0.48 -0.30
N SER A 239 -13.47 -0.63 0.05
CA SER A 239 -12.97 -1.87 0.62
C SER A 239 -13.63 -2.22 1.96
N LYS A 240 -13.99 -1.21 2.79
CA LYS A 240 -14.75 -1.46 4.02
C LYS A 240 -16.16 -1.97 3.72
N SER A 241 -16.85 -1.36 2.76
CA SER A 241 -18.21 -1.75 2.37
C SER A 241 -18.23 -3.18 1.82
N LEU A 242 -17.32 -3.53 0.91
CA LEU A 242 -17.24 -4.88 0.32
C LEU A 242 -16.95 -5.95 1.38
N VAL A 243 -15.98 -5.72 2.27
CA VAL A 243 -15.64 -6.69 3.32
C VAL A 243 -16.77 -6.85 4.33
N LEU A 244 -17.44 -5.77 4.72
CA LEU A 244 -18.61 -5.86 5.62
C LEU A 244 -19.76 -6.63 4.97
N LYS A 245 -20.04 -6.37 3.68
CA LYS A 245 -21.08 -7.09 2.93
C LYS A 245 -20.75 -8.57 2.81
N ALA A 246 -19.51 -8.93 2.44
CA ALA A 246 -19.08 -10.32 2.37
C ALA A 246 -19.25 -11.04 3.72
N LYS A 247 -18.88 -10.36 4.83
CA LYS A 247 -19.06 -10.89 6.18
C LYS A 247 -20.53 -11.14 6.53
N VAL A 248 -21.44 -10.20 6.20
CA VAL A 248 -22.88 -10.34 6.45
C VAL A 248 -23.48 -11.47 5.63
N LEU A 249 -23.03 -11.63 4.38
CA LEU A 249 -23.50 -12.67 3.47
C LEU A 249 -22.82 -14.03 3.71
N GLN A 250 -21.88 -14.11 4.66
CA GLN A 250 -21.05 -15.30 4.92
C GLN A 250 -20.34 -15.80 3.65
N LYS A 251 -19.82 -14.86 2.83
CA LYS A 251 -19.17 -15.16 1.55
C LYS A 251 -17.67 -14.86 1.62
N ALA A 252 -16.86 -15.68 0.94
CA ALA A 252 -15.50 -15.35 0.60
C ALA A 252 -15.47 -14.20 -0.42
N LEU A 253 -14.34 -13.53 -0.61
CA LEU A 253 -14.17 -12.50 -1.65
C LEU A 253 -13.36 -13.06 -2.82
N ALA A 254 -13.78 -12.76 -4.06
CA ALA A 254 -13.00 -13.04 -5.26
C ALA A 254 -12.70 -11.77 -6.03
N LEU A 255 -11.44 -11.59 -6.43
CA LEU A 255 -10.94 -10.46 -7.20
C LEU A 255 -10.22 -10.96 -8.46
N GLU A 256 -10.17 -10.14 -9.51
CA GLU A 256 -9.27 -10.41 -10.64
C GLU A 256 -7.81 -10.15 -10.28
N ASP A 257 -6.92 -11.01 -10.75
CA ASP A 257 -5.47 -10.74 -10.72
C ASP A 257 -5.11 -9.72 -11.81
N LEU A 258 -5.06 -8.46 -11.41
CA LEU A 258 -4.70 -7.34 -12.28
C LEU A 258 -3.18 -7.04 -12.28
N SER A 259 -2.34 -7.96 -11.83
CA SER A 259 -0.88 -7.85 -11.95
C SER A 259 -0.48 -7.67 -13.43
N GLY A 260 0.48 -6.78 -13.71
CA GLY A 260 0.91 -6.48 -15.08
C GLY A 260 -0.11 -5.74 -15.97
N ILE A 261 -1.24 -5.24 -15.42
CA ILE A 261 -2.25 -4.51 -16.21
C ILE A 261 -1.68 -3.23 -16.86
N ARG A 262 -0.68 -2.59 -16.23
CA ARG A 262 -0.04 -1.38 -16.77
C ARG A 262 0.80 -1.67 -17.99
N GLU A 263 1.49 -2.81 -18.02
CA GLU A 263 2.31 -3.26 -19.15
C GLU A 263 1.41 -3.62 -20.35
N ARG A 264 0.34 -4.35 -20.08
CA ARG A 264 -0.70 -4.68 -21.07
C ARG A 264 -1.44 -3.46 -21.64
N ALA A 265 -1.46 -2.36 -20.88
CA ALA A 265 -2.08 -1.10 -21.32
C ALA A 265 -1.24 -0.29 -22.31
N SER A 266 -0.03 -0.70 -22.65
CA SER A 266 0.85 0.01 -23.62
C SER A 266 0.20 0.22 -25.00
N GLY A 267 -0.66 -0.70 -25.45
CA GLY A 267 -1.42 -0.61 -26.72
C GLY A 267 -2.64 0.31 -26.71
N PHE A 268 -3.02 0.89 -25.57
CA PHE A 268 -4.19 1.77 -25.50
C PHE A 268 -3.87 3.22 -25.91
N ASN A 269 -4.90 3.99 -26.27
CA ASN A 269 -4.78 5.41 -26.57
C ASN A 269 -4.31 6.20 -25.32
N LYS A 270 -3.79 7.43 -25.54
CA LYS A 270 -3.22 8.29 -24.49
C LYS A 270 -4.18 8.55 -23.31
N THR A 271 -5.48 8.72 -23.61
CA THR A 271 -6.51 8.98 -22.59
C THR A 271 -6.73 7.74 -21.71
N MET A 272 -6.85 6.56 -22.31
CA MET A 272 -7.04 5.30 -21.60
C MET A 272 -5.82 4.94 -20.76
N ARG A 273 -4.60 5.08 -21.31
CA ARG A 273 -3.34 4.91 -20.54
C ARG A 273 -3.27 5.84 -19.35
N TRP A 274 -3.68 7.11 -19.51
CA TRP A 274 -3.72 8.06 -18.39
C TRP A 274 -4.74 7.64 -17.34
N GLN A 275 -5.93 7.18 -17.73
CA GLN A 275 -6.96 6.70 -16.80
C GLN A 275 -6.48 5.47 -16.03
N MET A 276 -5.95 4.46 -16.73
CA MET A 276 -5.45 3.22 -16.12
C MET A 276 -4.21 3.45 -15.23
N GLY A 277 -3.27 4.29 -15.68
CA GLY A 277 -2.07 4.62 -14.92
C GLY A 277 -2.34 5.41 -13.62
N ASN A 278 -3.46 6.13 -13.57
CA ASN A 278 -3.86 6.88 -12.39
C ASN A 278 -4.84 6.13 -11.49
N TRP A 279 -5.41 5.01 -11.94
CA TRP A 279 -6.30 4.22 -11.11
C TRP A 279 -5.50 3.29 -10.20
N ALA A 280 -5.81 3.34 -8.93
CA ALA A 280 -5.08 2.59 -7.92
C ALA A 280 -5.74 1.22 -7.67
N PHE A 281 -5.85 0.37 -8.72
CA PHE A 281 -6.38 -1.00 -8.58
C PHE A 281 -5.65 -1.78 -7.50
N ALA A 282 -4.31 -1.77 -7.56
CA ALA A 282 -3.49 -2.45 -6.57
C ALA A 282 -3.72 -1.91 -5.14
N ASP A 283 -3.92 -0.60 -4.97
CA ASP A 283 -4.22 0.00 -3.66
C ASP A 283 -5.63 -0.39 -3.16
N LEU A 284 -6.63 -0.52 -4.05
CA LEU A 284 -7.97 -1.03 -3.67
C LEU A 284 -7.91 -2.52 -3.32
N ALA A 285 -7.29 -3.34 -4.16
CA ALA A 285 -7.12 -4.77 -3.91
C ALA A 285 -6.37 -5.03 -2.60
N ALA A 286 -5.23 -4.35 -2.37
CA ALA A 286 -4.49 -4.44 -1.12
C ALA A 286 -5.33 -4.08 0.10
N LYS A 287 -6.21 -3.05 -0.02
CA LYS A 287 -7.13 -2.67 1.07
C LYS A 287 -8.22 -3.68 1.32
N ILE A 288 -8.74 -4.34 0.28
CA ILE A 288 -9.69 -5.43 0.43
C ILE A 288 -9.00 -6.60 1.14
N VAL A 289 -7.82 -7.02 0.66
CA VAL A 289 -7.08 -8.16 1.22
C VAL A 289 -6.77 -7.98 2.69
N TYR A 290 -6.17 -6.85 3.11
CA TYR A 290 -5.83 -6.72 4.52
C TYR A 290 -7.06 -6.60 5.44
N LYS A 291 -8.14 -5.95 4.97
CA LYS A 291 -9.38 -5.85 5.76
C LYS A 291 -10.14 -7.17 5.82
N ALA A 292 -10.13 -7.94 4.74
CA ALA A 292 -10.66 -9.29 4.72
C ALA A 292 -9.90 -10.20 5.70
N ALA A 293 -8.55 -10.13 5.68
CA ALA A 293 -7.73 -10.82 6.65
C ALA A 293 -8.06 -10.42 8.11
N GLU A 294 -8.25 -9.11 8.37
CA GLU A 294 -8.70 -8.61 9.69
C GLU A 294 -10.09 -9.14 10.09
N ALA A 295 -10.95 -9.45 9.11
CA ALA A 295 -12.29 -10.01 9.34
C ALA A 295 -12.31 -11.55 9.36
N GLY A 296 -11.17 -12.23 9.13
CA GLY A 296 -11.09 -13.68 9.01
C GLY A 296 -11.62 -14.23 7.68
N LEU A 297 -11.89 -13.37 6.68
CA LEU A 297 -12.45 -13.74 5.39
C LEU A 297 -11.32 -14.09 4.39
N PRO A 298 -11.43 -15.20 3.65
CA PRO A 298 -10.52 -15.53 2.56
C PRO A 298 -10.75 -14.61 1.35
N VAL A 299 -9.66 -14.33 0.61
CA VAL A 299 -9.69 -13.62 -0.68
C VAL A 299 -9.03 -14.51 -1.72
N VAL A 300 -9.72 -14.75 -2.82
CA VAL A 300 -9.26 -15.55 -3.96
C VAL A 300 -8.98 -14.62 -5.13
N PHE A 301 -7.88 -14.85 -5.85
CA PHE A 301 -7.58 -14.15 -7.10
C PHE A 301 -7.82 -15.09 -8.28
N VAL A 302 -8.58 -14.60 -9.27
CA VAL A 302 -8.91 -15.35 -10.50
C VAL A 302 -8.25 -14.73 -11.73
N ASP A 303 -8.05 -15.55 -12.78
CA ASP A 303 -7.54 -15.06 -14.06
C ASP A 303 -8.55 -14.05 -14.68
N PRO A 304 -8.12 -12.83 -15.03
CA PRO A 304 -8.99 -11.81 -15.60
C PRO A 304 -9.39 -12.04 -17.07
N ARG A 305 -8.81 -13.06 -17.74
CA ARG A 305 -9.03 -13.29 -19.17
C ARG A 305 -10.50 -13.56 -19.47
N ASN A 306 -11.10 -12.78 -20.38
CA ASN A 306 -12.45 -12.95 -20.88
C ASN A 306 -13.60 -12.83 -19.86
N THR A 307 -13.38 -12.46 -18.61
CA THR A 307 -14.44 -12.25 -17.62
C THR A 307 -15.52 -11.28 -18.11
N SER A 308 -15.13 -10.21 -18.80
CA SER A 308 -16.04 -9.20 -19.35
C SER A 308 -16.73 -9.60 -20.66
N ARG A 309 -16.34 -10.71 -21.31
CA ARG A 309 -16.85 -11.18 -22.61
C ARG A 309 -17.67 -12.46 -22.51
N THR A 310 -17.48 -13.21 -21.44
CA THR A 310 -18.18 -14.46 -21.18
C THR A 310 -19.57 -14.18 -20.61
N CYS A 311 -20.58 -14.86 -21.09
CA CYS A 311 -21.92 -14.83 -20.51
C CYS A 311 -21.94 -15.59 -19.19
N SER A 312 -22.40 -14.95 -18.13
CA SER A 312 -22.51 -15.59 -16.80
C SER A 312 -23.62 -16.64 -16.71
N VAL A 313 -24.50 -16.75 -17.72
CA VAL A 313 -25.61 -17.70 -17.75
C VAL A 313 -25.26 -18.94 -18.58
N CYS A 314 -24.78 -18.76 -19.82
CA CYS A 314 -24.55 -19.90 -20.73
C CYS A 314 -23.07 -20.16 -21.03
N GLY A 315 -22.14 -19.38 -20.51
CA GLY A 315 -20.72 -19.55 -20.75
C GLY A 315 -20.20 -19.10 -22.13
N HIS A 316 -21.09 -18.69 -23.07
CA HIS A 316 -20.68 -18.26 -24.40
C HIS A 316 -19.76 -17.03 -24.32
N CYS A 317 -18.58 -17.14 -24.92
CA CYS A 317 -17.55 -16.10 -24.88
C CYS A 317 -17.34 -15.47 -26.26
N ASP A 318 -17.80 -14.24 -26.43
CA ASP A 318 -17.60 -13.46 -27.63
C ASP A 318 -17.38 -11.98 -27.33
N LYS A 319 -16.48 -11.31 -28.09
CA LYS A 319 -16.23 -9.89 -27.94
C LYS A 319 -17.49 -9.03 -28.19
N ALA A 320 -18.35 -9.45 -29.10
CA ALA A 320 -19.56 -8.76 -29.47
C ALA A 320 -20.69 -8.87 -28.43
N ASN A 321 -20.56 -9.78 -27.42
CA ASN A 321 -21.45 -9.82 -26.28
C ASN A 321 -21.42 -8.50 -25.48
N ARG A 322 -20.28 -7.80 -25.42
CA ARG A 322 -20.14 -6.51 -24.75
C ARG A 322 -20.48 -5.37 -25.73
N LYS A 323 -21.74 -4.96 -25.78
CA LYS A 323 -22.22 -3.90 -26.67
C LYS A 323 -21.66 -2.53 -26.35
N SER A 324 -21.45 -2.24 -25.04
CA SER A 324 -20.86 -0.98 -24.56
C SER A 324 -20.14 -1.19 -23.22
N GLN A 325 -19.64 -0.10 -22.63
CA GLN A 325 -19.03 -0.13 -21.31
C GLN A 325 -20.00 -0.66 -20.22
N ALA A 326 -21.28 -0.32 -20.32
CA ALA A 326 -22.29 -0.68 -19.32
C ALA A 326 -23.24 -1.80 -19.76
N SER A 327 -23.30 -2.13 -21.06
CA SER A 327 -24.29 -3.05 -21.61
C SER A 327 -23.65 -4.33 -22.11
N PHE A 328 -24.16 -5.45 -21.60
CA PHE A 328 -23.84 -6.81 -22.03
C PHE A 328 -25.10 -7.45 -22.62
N GLN A 329 -24.97 -8.12 -23.76
CA GLN A 329 -26.01 -8.93 -24.38
C GLN A 329 -25.38 -10.15 -25.03
N CYS A 330 -25.73 -11.33 -24.53
CA CYS A 330 -25.21 -12.59 -25.07
C CYS A 330 -25.78 -12.87 -26.46
N LEU A 331 -24.91 -13.15 -27.42
CA LEU A 331 -25.31 -13.51 -28.80
C LEU A 331 -25.90 -14.92 -28.91
N SER A 332 -25.57 -15.82 -27.94
CA SER A 332 -26.04 -17.20 -27.96
C SER A 332 -27.41 -17.34 -27.26
N CYS A 333 -27.53 -16.90 -25.99
CA CYS A 333 -28.75 -17.13 -25.20
C CYS A 333 -29.62 -15.88 -25.03
N GLY A 334 -29.25 -14.72 -25.59
CA GLY A 334 -29.98 -13.47 -25.47
C GLY A 334 -29.94 -12.79 -24.10
N PHE A 335 -29.25 -13.33 -23.13
CA PHE A 335 -29.15 -12.76 -21.77
C PHE A 335 -28.62 -11.33 -21.82
N CYS A 336 -29.33 -10.40 -21.18
CA CYS A 336 -28.99 -8.98 -21.08
C CYS A 336 -28.71 -8.59 -19.62
N ALA A 337 -27.62 -7.86 -19.38
CA ALA A 337 -27.24 -7.39 -18.05
C ALA A 337 -26.34 -6.13 -18.12
N ASN A 338 -26.09 -5.52 -16.96
CA ASN A 338 -24.97 -4.60 -16.82
C ASN A 338 -23.65 -5.39 -17.00
N ALA A 339 -22.73 -4.85 -17.82
CA ALA A 339 -21.51 -5.55 -18.20
C ALA A 339 -20.57 -5.82 -17.00
N ASP A 340 -20.49 -4.87 -16.05
CA ASP A 340 -19.62 -5.00 -14.87
C ASP A 340 -20.25 -6.01 -13.86
N LYS A 341 -21.59 -6.07 -13.75
CA LYS A 341 -22.29 -7.10 -12.97
C LYS A 341 -22.10 -8.50 -13.56
N ASN A 342 -22.17 -8.62 -14.91
CA ASN A 342 -21.90 -9.90 -15.59
C ASN A 342 -20.45 -10.34 -15.35
N ALA A 343 -19.48 -9.41 -15.39
CA ALA A 343 -18.09 -9.70 -15.10
C ALA A 343 -17.89 -10.17 -13.66
N ALA A 344 -18.51 -9.49 -12.68
CA ALA A 344 -18.46 -9.88 -11.27
C ALA A 344 -19.03 -11.29 -11.03
N LYS A 345 -20.11 -11.68 -11.73
CA LYS A 345 -20.65 -13.05 -11.67
C LYS A 345 -19.71 -14.09 -12.27
N ASN A 346 -19.00 -13.75 -13.36
CA ASN A 346 -17.99 -14.64 -13.93
C ASN A 346 -16.79 -14.80 -12.98
N ILE A 347 -16.40 -13.76 -12.22
CA ILE A 347 -15.37 -13.83 -11.19
C ILE A 347 -15.81 -14.74 -10.04
N GLU A 348 -17.06 -14.61 -9.59
CA GLU A 348 -17.69 -15.49 -8.58
C GLU A 348 -17.62 -16.95 -9.02
N ALA A 349 -18.17 -17.28 -10.19
CA ALA A 349 -18.20 -18.64 -10.72
C ALA A 349 -16.81 -19.27 -10.90
N ARG A 350 -15.82 -18.49 -11.34
CA ARG A 350 -14.43 -18.97 -11.48
C ARG A 350 -13.79 -19.30 -10.14
N ALA A 351 -14.07 -18.49 -9.12
CA ALA A 351 -13.54 -18.74 -7.78
C ALA A 351 -14.19 -19.98 -7.14
N GLU A 352 -15.47 -20.26 -7.40
CA GLU A 352 -16.16 -21.45 -6.93
C GLU A 352 -15.64 -22.74 -7.62
N LEU A 353 -15.30 -22.66 -8.89
CA LEU A 353 -14.73 -23.80 -9.65
C LEU A 353 -13.25 -24.06 -9.30
N SER A 354 -12.53 -23.09 -8.74
CA SER A 354 -11.17 -23.34 -8.29
C SER A 354 -11.21 -24.08 -6.96
N ASP A 355 -10.85 -25.36 -6.95
CA ASP A 355 -10.73 -26.25 -5.77
C ASP A 355 -9.77 -25.73 -4.67
N SER A 356 -9.24 -24.55 -4.84
CA SER A 356 -8.33 -23.90 -3.93
C SER A 356 -8.94 -22.66 -3.27
N LEU A 357 -9.92 -22.86 -2.40
CA LEU A 357 -10.19 -21.95 -1.26
C LEU A 357 -8.97 -21.96 -0.29
N MET A 358 -7.81 -22.28 -0.79
CA MET A 358 -6.58 -22.12 -0.04
C MET A 358 -6.22 -20.65 0.02
N PHE A 359 -6.08 -20.15 1.23
CA PHE A 359 -5.45 -18.87 1.57
C PHE A 359 -4.19 -18.64 0.74
N ARG A 360 -4.32 -18.03 -0.43
CA ARG A 360 -3.19 -17.42 -1.12
C ARG A 360 -3.12 -15.96 -0.64
N SER A 361 -2.47 -15.75 0.50
CA SER A 361 -1.77 -14.49 0.72
C SER A 361 -0.78 -14.35 -0.42
N ASN A 362 -1.08 -13.51 -1.41
CA ASN A 362 -0.10 -13.18 -2.46
C ASN A 362 0.88 -12.15 -1.87
N PRO A 363 2.10 -12.56 -1.43
CA PRO A 363 3.06 -11.64 -0.83
C PRO A 363 3.56 -10.58 -1.82
N ALA A 364 3.36 -10.75 -3.13
CA ALA A 364 3.80 -9.84 -4.18
C ALA A 364 2.98 -8.52 -4.25
N LEU A 365 1.84 -8.41 -3.57
CA LEU A 365 1.06 -7.16 -3.51
C LEU A 365 1.55 -6.17 -2.44
N PHE A 366 2.52 -6.57 -1.62
CA PHE A 366 3.05 -5.78 -0.50
C PHE A 366 4.53 -5.40 -0.66
N ALA A 367 5.15 -5.69 -1.81
CA ALA A 367 6.50 -5.27 -2.17
C ALA A 367 6.53 -3.89 -2.87
#